data_4199adce76821493cd0f6d4ca0f856f1
#
_entry.id   4199adce76821493cd0f6d4ca0f856f1
#
_cell.length_a   1.000
_cell.length_b   1.000
_cell.length_c   1.000
_cell.angle_alpha   90.00
_cell.angle_beta   90.00
_cell.angle_gamma   90.00
#
_symmetry.space_group_name_H-M   'P 1'
#
loop_
_entity.id
_entity.type
_entity.pdbx_description
1 polymer ?
#
loop_
_entity_poly.entity_id
_entity_poly.type
_entity_poly.pdbx_seq_one_letter_code
_entity_poly.pdbx_strand_id
1 'polypeptide(L)'
;DNDGVLNYIDLDDDNDGITDILEGDTDTDGDGIPNRLDLDSDNDGCNDVVEAGYIDGDNDGIVGVAPYDFTDDGKVKNVIYKTNATLDDLDVNGTKDFLEIGTDLSKTQDPTKVTTIEYSGVTFTGNGATVDNKGTITFAWQITTDEGSTWTNISNYIANNPTHPGNYSGLDSTVLSIDSVVSEMDKFAYRLYM
;
A
#
# COMPACT_ATOMS: atom_id res chain seq x y z
N ASP A 1 -25.51 6.66 -4.49
CA ASP A 1 -24.86 7.04 -3.23
C ASP A 1 -25.83 7.27 -2.06
N ASN A 2 -27.09 7.61 -2.32
CA ASN A 2 -28.15 7.93 -1.34
C ASN A 2 -27.97 9.27 -0.61
N ASP A 3 -27.30 10.22 -1.20
CA ASP A 3 -27.15 11.59 -0.68
C ASP A 3 -28.43 12.44 -0.81
N GLY A 4 -29.36 12.01 -1.67
CA GLY A 4 -30.69 12.62 -1.94
C GLY A 4 -30.71 13.50 -3.19
N VAL A 5 -29.62 13.63 -3.91
CA VAL A 5 -29.52 14.24 -5.24
C VAL A 5 -29.65 13.14 -6.29
N LEU A 6 -30.20 13.45 -7.43
CA LEU A 6 -30.36 12.45 -8.50
C LEU A 6 -29.17 12.55 -9.46
N ASN A 7 -28.57 11.43 -9.85
CA ASN A 7 -27.36 11.36 -10.69
C ASN A 7 -27.35 12.28 -11.92
N TYR A 8 -28.48 12.64 -12.50
CA TYR A 8 -28.53 13.53 -13.68
C TYR A 8 -28.31 15.03 -13.33
N ILE A 9 -28.28 15.40 -12.04
CA ILE A 9 -27.99 16.74 -11.53
C ILE A 9 -26.90 16.72 -10.47
N ASP A 10 -26.47 15.54 -10.07
CA ASP A 10 -25.35 15.31 -9.23
C ASP A 10 -24.04 15.64 -9.98
N LEU A 11 -23.04 16.06 -9.31
CA LEU A 11 -21.73 16.35 -9.87
C LEU A 11 -20.63 15.41 -9.36
N ASP A 12 -21.00 14.47 -8.47
CA ASP A 12 -20.12 13.49 -7.85
C ASP A 12 -21.00 12.31 -7.42
N ASP A 13 -21.35 11.46 -8.40
CA ASP A 13 -22.41 10.45 -8.33
C ASP A 13 -22.16 9.35 -7.28
N ASP A 14 -20.92 9.18 -6.78
CA ASP A 14 -20.54 8.20 -5.75
C ASP A 14 -19.94 8.83 -4.48
N ASN A 15 -19.69 10.15 -4.52
CA ASN A 15 -19.17 10.95 -3.40
C ASN A 15 -17.71 10.65 -2.99
N ASP A 16 -16.91 10.17 -3.88
CA ASP A 16 -15.49 9.91 -3.63
C ASP A 16 -14.61 11.18 -3.64
N GLY A 17 -15.19 12.32 -4.13
CA GLY A 17 -14.52 13.62 -4.24
C GLY A 17 -13.90 13.89 -5.61
N ILE A 18 -13.95 12.95 -6.53
CA ILE A 18 -13.71 13.17 -7.95
C ILE A 18 -15.06 13.50 -8.59
N THR A 19 -15.11 14.38 -9.55
CA THR A 19 -16.38 14.73 -10.17
C THR A 19 -16.64 13.87 -11.40
N ASP A 20 -17.92 13.56 -11.70
CA ASP A 20 -18.35 12.76 -12.85
C ASP A 20 -17.69 13.16 -14.18
N ILE A 21 -17.45 14.48 -14.35
CA ILE A 21 -16.82 14.99 -15.57
C ILE A 21 -15.33 14.60 -15.70
N LEU A 22 -14.69 14.29 -14.57
CA LEU A 22 -13.27 13.86 -14.54
C LEU A 22 -13.15 12.36 -14.66
N GLU A 23 -14.08 11.61 -14.13
CA GLU A 23 -14.13 10.15 -14.18
C GLU A 23 -14.73 9.65 -15.50
N GLY A 24 -15.86 10.21 -15.89
CA GLY A 24 -16.58 9.85 -17.12
C GLY A 24 -17.38 8.56 -17.03
N ASP A 25 -17.87 8.13 -18.19
CA ASP A 25 -18.68 6.90 -18.34
C ASP A 25 -17.82 5.68 -18.77
N THR A 26 -16.50 5.76 -18.63
CA THR A 26 -15.63 4.62 -18.88
C THR A 26 -15.77 3.62 -17.73
N ASP A 27 -15.67 2.36 -18.05
CA ASP A 27 -15.59 1.23 -17.12
C ASP A 27 -14.14 0.72 -17.26
N THR A 28 -13.28 1.10 -16.32
CA THR A 28 -11.83 0.91 -16.44
C THR A 28 -11.43 -0.53 -16.16
N ASP A 29 -12.05 -1.17 -15.16
CA ASP A 29 -11.76 -2.57 -14.79
C ASP A 29 -12.63 -3.59 -15.53
N GLY A 30 -13.74 -3.17 -16.17
CA GLY A 30 -14.63 -4.01 -16.95
C GLY A 30 -15.66 -4.78 -16.13
N ASP A 31 -15.97 -4.34 -14.92
CA ASP A 31 -16.93 -5.02 -14.04
C ASP A 31 -18.40 -4.67 -14.34
N GLY A 32 -18.65 -3.64 -15.15
CA GLY A 32 -19.95 -3.18 -15.60
C GLY A 32 -20.46 -1.93 -14.86
N ILE A 33 -19.67 -1.36 -13.96
CA ILE A 33 -19.91 -0.09 -13.28
C ILE A 33 -19.06 0.98 -13.99
N PRO A 34 -19.62 2.12 -14.43
CA PRO A 34 -18.79 3.19 -14.98
C PRO A 34 -18.07 3.93 -13.83
N ASN A 35 -16.85 4.42 -14.09
CA ASN A 35 -15.97 5.02 -13.08
C ASN A 35 -16.70 6.02 -12.17
N ARG A 36 -17.53 6.92 -12.71
CA ARG A 36 -18.30 7.91 -11.93
C ARG A 36 -19.31 7.32 -10.94
N LEU A 37 -19.45 6.03 -10.83
CA LEU A 37 -20.32 5.30 -9.90
C LEU A 37 -19.55 4.22 -9.14
N ASP A 38 -18.25 4.16 -9.36
CA ASP A 38 -17.37 3.11 -8.88
C ASP A 38 -16.34 3.71 -7.92
N LEU A 39 -16.33 3.23 -6.70
CA LEU A 39 -15.41 3.69 -5.66
C LEU A 39 -14.00 3.09 -5.76
N ASP A 40 -13.78 2.17 -6.73
CA ASP A 40 -12.50 1.49 -6.98
C ASP A 40 -12.43 1.18 -8.49
N SER A 41 -12.29 2.24 -9.30
CA SER A 41 -12.43 2.23 -10.76
C SER A 41 -11.51 1.26 -11.49
N ASP A 42 -10.34 0.93 -10.93
CA ASP A 42 -9.38 -0.01 -11.51
C ASP A 42 -9.36 -1.38 -10.82
N ASN A 43 -10.14 -1.52 -9.72
CA ASN A 43 -10.35 -2.74 -8.95
C ASN A 43 -9.05 -3.35 -8.40
N ASP A 44 -8.16 -2.51 -7.94
CA ASP A 44 -6.91 -2.95 -7.31
C ASP A 44 -7.01 -3.10 -5.79
N GLY A 45 -8.15 -2.66 -5.20
CA GLY A 45 -8.46 -2.73 -3.78
C GLY A 45 -8.06 -1.46 -3.00
N CYS A 46 -7.69 -0.39 -3.68
CA CYS A 46 -7.52 0.94 -3.14
C CYS A 46 -8.63 1.84 -3.68
N ASN A 47 -9.41 2.47 -2.83
CA ASN A 47 -10.51 3.32 -3.28
C ASN A 47 -10.00 4.59 -3.99
N ASP A 48 -10.69 5.01 -5.04
CA ASP A 48 -10.39 6.17 -5.88
C ASP A 48 -10.16 7.46 -5.07
N VAL A 49 -10.96 7.67 -4.01
CA VAL A 49 -10.80 8.78 -3.06
C VAL A 49 -9.38 8.89 -2.50
N VAL A 50 -8.75 7.76 -2.19
CA VAL A 50 -7.39 7.70 -1.63
C VAL A 50 -6.37 7.96 -2.73
N GLU A 51 -6.53 7.35 -3.88
CA GLU A 51 -5.64 7.47 -5.04
C GLU A 51 -5.70 8.86 -5.68
N ALA A 52 -6.87 9.49 -5.64
CA ALA A 52 -7.01 10.90 -5.99
C ALA A 52 -6.34 11.85 -4.99
N GLY A 53 -5.79 11.32 -3.88
CA GLY A 53 -5.10 12.08 -2.85
C GLY A 53 -6.02 12.85 -1.92
N TYR A 54 -7.21 12.33 -1.68
CA TYR A 54 -8.10 12.78 -0.60
C TYR A 54 -7.91 11.95 0.66
N ILE A 55 -8.66 12.29 1.69
CA ILE A 55 -8.72 11.53 2.94
C ILE A 55 -10.06 10.83 3.01
N ASP A 56 -10.02 9.53 3.09
CA ASP A 56 -11.10 8.65 3.51
C ASP A 56 -10.78 8.23 4.95
N GLY A 57 -11.48 8.82 5.91
CA GLY A 57 -11.09 8.65 7.32
C GLY A 57 -11.76 7.47 8.01
N ASP A 58 -12.78 6.87 7.41
CA ASP A 58 -13.52 5.70 7.89
C ASP A 58 -13.48 4.51 6.90
N ASN A 59 -12.77 4.71 5.78
CA ASN A 59 -12.46 3.68 4.79
C ASN A 59 -13.71 3.07 4.14
N ASP A 60 -14.64 3.95 3.76
CA ASP A 60 -15.89 3.58 3.09
C ASP A 60 -15.95 3.99 1.61
N GLY A 61 -14.88 4.61 1.07
CA GLY A 61 -14.76 5.08 -0.30
C GLY A 61 -15.27 6.50 -0.52
N ILE A 62 -15.95 7.11 0.45
CA ILE A 62 -16.47 8.46 0.36
C ILE A 62 -15.45 9.45 0.92
N VAL A 63 -15.34 10.62 0.30
CA VAL A 63 -14.37 11.62 0.75
C VAL A 63 -14.74 12.19 2.13
N GLY A 64 -13.87 12.03 3.12
CA GLY A 64 -14.05 12.56 4.46
C GLY A 64 -14.26 11.52 5.55
N VAL A 65 -15.26 11.75 6.39
CA VAL A 65 -15.66 10.86 7.50
C VAL A 65 -17.15 11.09 7.81
N ALA A 66 -17.88 10.02 7.95
CA ALA A 66 -19.30 10.09 8.35
C ALA A 66 -19.50 10.77 9.74
N PRO A 67 -20.61 11.50 9.98
CA PRO A 67 -21.75 11.69 9.06
C PRO A 67 -21.49 12.76 8.00
N TYR A 68 -21.88 12.47 6.78
CA TYR A 68 -21.70 13.37 5.65
C TYR A 68 -22.80 14.44 5.59
N ASP A 69 -22.47 15.60 5.02
CA ASP A 69 -23.38 16.67 4.67
C ASP A 69 -23.11 17.07 3.21
N PHE A 70 -24.16 17.16 2.41
CA PHE A 70 -24.05 17.32 0.97
C PHE A 70 -24.56 18.70 0.52
N THR A 71 -24.05 19.15 -0.61
CA THR A 71 -24.53 20.35 -1.29
C THR A 71 -25.77 20.03 -2.15
N ASP A 72 -26.45 21.05 -2.64
CA ASP A 72 -27.62 20.86 -3.51
C ASP A 72 -27.25 20.25 -4.90
N ASP A 73 -25.96 20.20 -5.23
CA ASP A 73 -25.39 19.62 -6.45
C ASP A 73 -24.61 18.32 -6.20
N GLY A 74 -24.85 17.66 -5.07
CA GLY A 74 -24.41 16.31 -4.76
C GLY A 74 -23.03 16.19 -4.08
N LYS A 75 -22.24 17.23 -4.04
CA LYS A 75 -20.89 17.19 -3.49
C LYS A 75 -20.85 17.14 -1.97
N VAL A 76 -19.88 16.42 -1.44
CA VAL A 76 -19.59 16.44 0.00
C VAL A 76 -19.14 17.84 0.45
N LYS A 77 -19.78 18.40 1.46
CA LYS A 77 -19.44 19.74 1.97
C LYS A 77 -18.10 19.79 2.67
N ASN A 78 -17.47 20.97 2.62
CA ASN A 78 -16.17 21.26 3.19
C ASN A 78 -14.99 20.52 2.55
N VAL A 79 -15.21 19.88 1.42
CA VAL A 79 -14.16 19.30 0.57
C VAL A 79 -13.73 20.32 -0.47
N ILE A 80 -12.42 20.40 -0.71
CA ILE A 80 -11.87 21.17 -1.84
C ILE A 80 -11.69 20.20 -2.99
N TYR A 81 -12.65 20.20 -3.91
CA TYR A 81 -12.61 19.34 -5.08
C TYR A 81 -11.42 19.67 -5.98
N LYS A 82 -10.70 18.64 -6.35
CA LYS A 82 -9.54 18.75 -7.23
C LYS A 82 -9.97 18.96 -8.69
N THR A 83 -9.02 19.42 -9.49
CA THR A 83 -9.18 19.51 -10.94
C THR A 83 -8.32 18.42 -11.58
N ASN A 84 -8.51 18.13 -12.87
CA ASN A 84 -7.65 17.17 -13.56
C ASN A 84 -6.14 17.45 -13.39
N ALA A 85 -5.75 18.71 -13.22
CA ALA A 85 -4.35 19.08 -13.02
C ALA A 85 -3.85 18.85 -11.58
N THR A 86 -4.75 18.63 -10.62
CA THR A 86 -4.44 18.47 -9.19
C THR A 86 -4.82 17.12 -8.63
N LEU A 87 -5.53 16.29 -9.40
CA LEU A 87 -5.66 14.85 -9.12
C LEU A 87 -4.29 14.19 -9.24
N ASP A 88 -4.04 13.26 -8.35
CA ASP A 88 -2.74 12.61 -8.27
C ASP A 88 -2.43 11.78 -9.53
N ASP A 89 -1.18 11.75 -9.92
CA ASP A 89 -0.53 11.06 -11.03
C ASP A 89 0.94 11.03 -10.60
N LEU A 90 1.25 10.12 -9.68
CA LEU A 90 2.51 10.15 -8.93
C LEU A 90 3.68 9.61 -9.73
N ASP A 91 3.42 8.73 -10.68
CA ASP A 91 4.43 8.25 -11.61
C ASP A 91 4.63 9.16 -12.82
N VAL A 92 3.74 10.18 -12.96
CA VAL A 92 3.79 11.23 -13.99
C VAL A 92 3.71 10.65 -15.41
N ASN A 93 2.95 9.60 -15.61
CA ASN A 93 2.78 8.97 -16.92
C ASN A 93 1.64 9.59 -17.75
N GLY A 94 0.76 10.37 -17.09
CA GLY A 94 -0.35 11.12 -17.70
C GLY A 94 -1.72 10.46 -17.52
N THR A 95 -1.78 9.26 -16.96
CA THR A 95 -3.00 8.64 -16.45
C THR A 95 -3.14 9.00 -14.97
N LYS A 96 -4.32 9.07 -14.45
CA LYS A 96 -4.53 9.34 -13.04
C LYS A 96 -4.45 8.05 -12.23
N ASP A 97 -3.92 8.13 -11.02
CA ASP A 97 -3.67 6.97 -10.17
C ASP A 97 -4.94 6.13 -9.97
N PHE A 98 -6.12 6.74 -9.83
CA PHE A 98 -7.40 6.06 -9.68
C PHE A 98 -7.91 5.31 -10.93
N LEU A 99 -7.21 5.42 -12.06
CA LEU A 99 -7.48 4.72 -13.33
C LEU A 99 -6.42 3.68 -13.67
N GLU A 100 -5.50 3.44 -12.78
CA GLU A 100 -4.36 2.56 -13.00
C GLU A 100 -4.22 1.58 -11.86
N ILE A 101 -4.32 0.30 -12.17
CA ILE A 101 -4.05 -0.77 -11.19
C ILE A 101 -2.74 -0.48 -10.50
N GLY A 102 -2.85 -0.12 -9.22
CA GLY A 102 -1.70 0.06 -8.35
C GLY A 102 -0.89 -1.22 -8.38
N THR A 103 0.34 -1.15 -8.83
CA THR A 103 1.15 -2.35 -8.84
C THR A 103 1.42 -2.76 -7.40
N ASP A 104 1.20 -4.03 -7.12
CA ASP A 104 1.59 -4.70 -5.89
C ASP A 104 2.93 -4.19 -5.35
N LEU A 105 3.07 -4.13 -4.03
CA LEU A 105 4.32 -3.83 -3.35
C LEU A 105 5.48 -4.51 -4.07
N SER A 106 6.21 -3.74 -4.87
CA SER A 106 7.31 -4.32 -5.62
C SER A 106 8.53 -4.43 -4.72
N LYS A 107 8.89 -5.67 -4.43
CA LYS A 107 10.20 -5.94 -3.87
C LYS A 107 11.25 -5.70 -4.96
N THR A 108 11.87 -4.53 -4.93
CA THR A 108 12.83 -4.12 -5.96
C THR A 108 14.18 -4.79 -5.80
N GLN A 109 14.47 -5.34 -4.63
CA GLN A 109 15.72 -6.05 -4.37
C GLN A 109 15.56 -7.09 -3.25
N ASP A 110 15.88 -8.33 -3.57
CA ASP A 110 16.11 -9.37 -2.55
C ASP A 110 17.47 -9.15 -1.86
N PRO A 111 17.58 -9.49 -0.57
CA PRO A 111 18.87 -9.50 0.10
C PRO A 111 19.86 -10.40 -0.62
N THR A 112 21.02 -9.87 -0.94
CA THR A 112 22.08 -10.66 -1.56
C THR A 112 22.66 -11.64 -0.56
N LYS A 113 23.10 -12.81 -1.06
CA LYS A 113 23.83 -13.76 -0.23
C LYS A 113 25.09 -13.12 0.30
N VAL A 114 25.26 -13.14 1.62
CA VAL A 114 26.46 -12.66 2.30
C VAL A 114 27.21 -13.84 2.87
N THR A 115 28.53 -13.84 2.67
CA THR A 115 29.45 -14.79 3.30
C THR A 115 30.23 -14.02 4.35
N THR A 116 30.24 -14.49 5.58
CA THR A 116 30.99 -13.88 6.68
C THR A 116 31.70 -14.93 7.51
N ILE A 117 32.56 -14.50 8.39
CA ILE A 117 33.25 -15.37 9.33
C ILE A 117 32.48 -15.41 10.66
N GLU A 118 32.60 -16.52 11.36
CA GLU A 118 32.02 -16.73 12.67
C GLU A 118 32.38 -15.59 13.64
N TYR A 119 31.43 -15.19 14.49
CA TYR A 119 31.49 -14.07 15.44
C TYR A 119 31.60 -12.67 14.80
N SER A 120 31.47 -12.57 13.49
CA SER A 120 31.36 -11.26 12.82
C SER A 120 29.91 -10.86 12.62
N GLY A 121 29.66 -9.56 12.55
CA GLY A 121 28.37 -9.02 12.17
C GLY A 121 28.12 -9.17 10.67
N VAL A 122 26.84 -9.27 10.30
CA VAL A 122 26.39 -9.25 8.90
C VAL A 122 25.19 -8.32 8.76
N THR A 123 25.11 -7.66 7.61
CA THR A 123 24.00 -6.79 7.26
C THR A 123 23.39 -7.21 5.95
N PHE A 124 22.07 -7.34 5.93
CA PHE A 124 21.28 -7.55 4.73
C PHE A 124 20.51 -6.28 4.41
N THR A 125 20.52 -5.88 3.17
CA THR A 125 19.74 -4.73 2.71
C THR A 125 18.73 -5.20 1.66
N GLY A 126 17.46 -4.90 1.88
CA GLY A 126 16.40 -5.08 0.90
C GLY A 126 15.80 -3.71 0.55
N ASN A 127 15.12 -3.62 -0.54
CA ASN A 127 14.39 -2.44 -0.94
C ASN A 127 12.95 -2.82 -1.28
N GLY A 128 12.04 -1.98 -0.89
CA GLY A 128 10.64 -2.03 -1.30
C GLY A 128 10.12 -0.63 -1.51
N ALA A 129 9.24 -0.48 -2.44
CA ALA A 129 8.54 0.77 -2.70
C ALA A 129 7.09 0.45 -3.03
N THR A 130 6.16 1.34 -2.65
CA THR A 130 4.87 1.45 -3.32
C THR A 130 5.13 2.09 -4.67
N VAL A 131 4.42 1.66 -5.70
CA VAL A 131 4.65 2.20 -7.06
C VAL A 131 4.25 3.66 -7.14
N ASP A 132 3.25 4.04 -6.39
CA ASP A 132 2.72 5.39 -6.30
C ASP A 132 3.33 6.24 -5.18
N ASN A 133 4.28 5.71 -4.40
CA ASN A 133 4.82 6.33 -3.18
C ASN A 133 3.75 6.70 -2.13
N LYS A 134 2.53 6.17 -2.25
CA LYS A 134 1.46 6.33 -1.26
C LYS A 134 1.45 5.15 -0.28
N GLY A 135 0.89 5.42 0.87
CA GLY A 135 0.77 4.44 1.94
C GLY A 135 2.04 4.29 2.78
N THR A 136 1.85 3.62 3.90
CA THR A 136 2.96 3.28 4.81
C THR A 136 3.37 1.85 4.56
N ILE A 137 4.55 1.68 3.96
CA ILE A 137 5.12 0.34 3.83
C ILE A 137 5.57 -0.12 5.22
N THR A 138 5.04 -1.24 5.67
CA THR A 138 5.54 -1.92 6.85
C THR A 138 6.49 -3.03 6.44
N PHE A 139 7.71 -2.97 6.95
CA PHE A 139 8.72 -3.98 6.69
C PHE A 139 8.73 -4.99 7.83
N ALA A 140 8.90 -6.25 7.47
CA ALA A 140 9.16 -7.31 8.44
C ALA A 140 10.22 -8.27 7.86
N TRP A 141 11.26 -8.54 8.61
CA TRP A 141 12.21 -9.56 8.23
C TRP A 141 11.73 -10.94 8.68
N GLN A 142 11.79 -11.90 7.79
CA GLN A 142 11.49 -13.29 8.06
C GLN A 142 12.76 -14.13 8.01
N ILE A 143 12.78 -15.16 8.84
CA ILE A 143 13.83 -16.14 8.95
C ILE A 143 13.28 -17.52 8.60
N THR A 144 14.12 -18.34 7.96
CA THR A 144 13.95 -19.77 7.87
C THR A 144 15.16 -20.46 8.49
N THR A 145 14.93 -21.58 9.16
CA THR A 145 15.96 -22.47 9.71
C THR A 145 15.93 -23.85 9.08
N ASP A 146 15.07 -24.06 8.09
CA ASP A 146 14.77 -25.30 7.41
C ASP A 146 14.93 -25.20 5.87
N GLU A 147 15.92 -24.42 5.46
CA GLU A 147 16.29 -24.22 4.05
C GLU A 147 15.15 -23.65 3.17
N GLY A 148 14.27 -22.83 3.78
CA GLY A 148 13.19 -22.15 3.05
C GLY A 148 11.86 -22.89 3.06
N SER A 149 11.75 -24.01 3.76
CA SER A 149 10.49 -24.75 3.85
C SER A 149 9.42 -24.01 4.66
N THR A 150 9.83 -23.35 5.75
CA THR A 150 8.95 -22.49 6.54
C THR A 150 9.59 -21.13 6.83
N TRP A 151 8.76 -20.10 6.93
CA TRP A 151 9.22 -18.74 7.20
C TRP A 151 8.47 -18.15 8.38
N THR A 152 9.18 -17.51 9.28
CA THR A 152 8.64 -16.90 10.50
C THR A 152 9.21 -15.49 10.64
N ASN A 153 8.39 -14.53 11.07
CA ASN A 153 8.91 -13.21 11.40
C ASN A 153 9.99 -13.31 12.49
N ILE A 154 11.10 -12.61 12.31
CA ILE A 154 12.26 -12.72 13.23
C ILE A 154 11.86 -12.37 14.66
N SER A 155 10.97 -11.38 14.86
CA SER A 155 10.44 -11.04 16.18
C SER A 155 9.76 -12.22 16.87
N ASN A 156 8.98 -13.01 16.13
CA ASN A 156 8.31 -14.22 16.63
C ASN A 156 9.33 -15.35 16.86
N TYR A 157 10.32 -15.47 15.98
CA TYR A 157 11.39 -16.43 16.15
C TYR A 157 12.18 -16.19 17.45
N ILE A 158 12.58 -14.95 17.69
CA ILE A 158 13.27 -14.54 18.93
C ILE A 158 12.42 -14.83 20.16
N ALA A 159 11.13 -14.46 20.14
CA ALA A 159 10.23 -14.67 21.26
C ALA A 159 10.05 -16.17 21.63
N ASN A 160 10.04 -17.04 20.62
CA ASN A 160 9.87 -18.47 20.79
C ASN A 160 11.16 -19.25 21.05
N ASN A 161 12.32 -18.60 20.81
CA ASN A 161 13.66 -19.21 20.97
C ASN A 161 14.55 -18.28 21.81
N PRO A 162 14.37 -18.22 23.12
CA PRO A 162 15.08 -17.27 23.97
C PRO A 162 16.62 -17.47 24.01
N THR A 163 17.09 -18.61 23.56
CA THR A 163 18.52 -18.93 23.43
C THR A 163 19.00 -18.91 21.98
N HIS A 164 18.23 -18.25 21.09
CA HIS A 164 18.57 -18.16 19.67
C HIS A 164 19.97 -17.58 19.46
N PRO A 165 20.70 -18.05 18.44
CA PRO A 165 21.98 -17.46 18.08
C PRO A 165 21.80 -16.10 17.40
N GLY A 166 22.78 -15.20 17.63
CA GLY A 166 22.85 -13.87 17.05
C GLY A 166 21.96 -12.84 17.73
N ASN A 167 22.33 -11.59 17.58
CA ASN A 167 21.53 -10.45 17.98
C ASN A 167 21.03 -9.74 16.74
N TYR A 168 19.73 -9.54 16.65
CA TYR A 168 19.07 -8.98 15.48
C TYR A 168 18.63 -7.55 15.75
N SER A 169 18.83 -6.66 14.77
CA SER A 169 18.33 -5.28 14.79
C SER A 169 17.84 -4.86 13.41
N GLY A 170 16.99 -3.82 13.35
CA GLY A 170 16.38 -3.35 12.10
C GLY A 170 15.27 -4.26 11.57
N LEU A 171 14.50 -4.90 12.47
CA LEU A 171 13.49 -5.90 12.13
C LEU A 171 12.31 -5.34 11.31
N ASP A 172 12.08 -4.06 11.42
CA ASP A 172 11.01 -3.27 10.82
C ASP A 172 11.53 -2.22 9.81
N SER A 173 12.70 -2.46 9.26
CA SER A 173 13.34 -1.56 8.30
C SER A 173 13.88 -2.32 7.10
N THR A 174 14.34 -1.60 6.09
CA THR A 174 14.97 -2.19 4.89
C THR A 174 16.35 -2.80 5.16
N VAL A 175 16.89 -2.60 6.37
CA VAL A 175 18.23 -3.08 6.74
C VAL A 175 18.13 -3.95 7.98
N LEU A 176 18.42 -5.25 7.82
CA LEU A 176 18.58 -6.19 8.91
C LEU A 176 20.06 -6.30 9.27
N SER A 177 20.39 -6.11 10.52
CA SER A 177 21.74 -6.37 11.05
C SER A 177 21.72 -7.53 12.04
N ILE A 178 22.69 -8.40 11.95
CA ILE A 178 22.90 -9.54 12.85
C ILE A 178 24.29 -9.42 13.41
N ASP A 179 24.41 -9.23 14.72
CA ASP A 179 25.69 -9.25 15.41
C ASP A 179 26.04 -10.67 15.83
N SER A 180 27.29 -11.05 15.68
CA SER A 180 27.80 -12.34 16.15
C SER A 180 27.17 -13.57 15.47
N VAL A 181 27.35 -13.69 14.15
CA VAL A 181 26.97 -14.90 13.41
C VAL A 181 27.74 -16.11 13.92
N VAL A 182 27.06 -17.22 14.12
CA VAL A 182 27.65 -18.49 14.60
C VAL A 182 27.38 -19.63 13.60
N SER A 183 28.13 -20.72 13.72
CA SER A 183 28.06 -21.84 12.77
C SER A 183 26.70 -22.51 12.69
N GLU A 184 25.92 -22.47 13.76
CA GLU A 184 24.55 -23.00 13.77
C GLU A 184 23.62 -22.24 12.82
N MET A 185 23.98 -21.02 12.42
CA MET A 185 23.21 -20.18 11.49
C MET A 185 23.55 -20.43 10.02
N ASP A 186 24.43 -21.38 9.70
CA ASP A 186 24.86 -21.67 8.31
C ASP A 186 23.70 -22.05 7.38
N LYS A 187 22.61 -22.60 7.94
CA LYS A 187 21.39 -22.96 7.20
C LYS A 187 20.28 -21.91 7.26
N PHE A 188 20.51 -20.82 7.98
CA PHE A 188 19.52 -19.78 8.10
C PHE A 188 19.48 -18.94 6.83
N ALA A 189 18.29 -18.60 6.39
CA ALA A 189 18.10 -17.61 5.34
C ALA A 189 17.12 -16.53 5.81
N TYR A 190 17.25 -15.37 5.21
CA TYR A 190 16.49 -14.18 5.58
C TYR A 190 15.84 -13.59 4.35
N ARG A 191 14.61 -13.10 4.51
CA ARG A 191 13.93 -12.34 3.46
C ARG A 191 13.24 -11.13 4.03
N LEU A 192 13.18 -10.06 3.26
CA LEU A 192 12.33 -8.92 3.55
C LEU A 192 10.90 -9.27 3.11
N TYR A 193 9.94 -9.00 3.98
CA TYR A 193 8.50 -9.09 3.73
C TYR A 193 7.91 -7.69 3.88
N MET A 194 7.01 -7.35 2.99
CA MET A 194 6.31 -6.07 2.94
C MET A 194 4.83 -6.29 3.02
#